data_31e9bb884d06b274341e6b4bb0b39a6c
#
_entry.id   31e9bb884d06b274341e6b4bb0b39a6c
#
_cell.length_a   1.000
_cell.length_b   1.000
_cell.length_c   1.000
_cell.angle_alpha   90.00
_cell.angle_beta   90.00
_cell.angle_gamma   90.00
#
_symmetry.space_group_name_H-M   'P 1'
#
loop_
_entity.id
_entity.type
_entity.pdbx_description
1 polymer ?
#
loop_
_entity_poly.entity_id
_entity_poly.type
_entity_poly.pdbx_seq_one_letter_code
_entity_poly.pdbx_strand_id
1 'polypeptide(L)'
;MKIQGNDDYKTFLHQWFKGNIADGLPSRNINTTTPLLTLAELNEEYQTKSLKHSVWIGQMVDELIPRTKEGGFQHVTSANGDRQGVRLNESEMWIDTLFMTVLFLNKMGQKYQKQEWIDESIHQVLMHIKYLYDTHTGLFYHGWSFNRMDNFGGIFWCRGN
;
A
#
# COMPACT_ATOMS: atom_id res chain seq x y z
N MET A 1 10.88 13.15 6.07
CA MET A 1 12.23 13.19 5.48
C MET A 1 12.24 14.28 4.43
N LYS A 2 12.85 15.42 4.72
CA LYS A 2 13.03 16.47 3.70
C LYS A 2 14.16 16.03 2.79
N ILE A 3 13.87 15.79 1.52
CA ILE A 3 14.91 15.62 0.51
C ILE A 3 15.59 16.98 0.40
N GLN A 4 16.77 17.11 1.01
CA GLN A 4 17.54 18.34 0.92
C GLN A 4 18.15 18.43 -0.48
N GLY A 5 17.82 19.49 -1.18
CA GLY A 5 18.77 20.13 -2.10
C GLY A 5 18.69 19.78 -3.57
N ASN A 6 17.57 19.24 -4.12
CA ASN A 6 17.46 19.23 -5.58
C ASN A 6 16.02 19.51 -6.05
N ASP A 7 15.77 20.73 -6.48
CA ASP A 7 14.49 21.16 -7.03
C ASP A 7 14.12 20.42 -8.33
N ASP A 8 15.10 19.82 -9.02
CA ASP A 8 14.89 19.06 -10.25
C ASP A 8 14.03 17.81 -10.00
N TYR A 9 14.31 17.06 -8.91
CA TYR A 9 13.50 15.89 -8.55
C TYR A 9 12.08 16.27 -8.15
N LYS A 10 11.92 17.41 -7.49
CA LYS A 10 10.63 17.93 -7.09
C LYS A 10 9.81 18.29 -8.32
N THR A 11 10.42 19.02 -9.26
CA THR A 11 9.82 19.37 -10.54
C THR A 11 9.43 18.13 -11.34
N PHE A 12 10.32 17.13 -11.41
CA PHE A 12 10.02 15.85 -12.08
C PHE A 12 8.82 15.14 -11.45
N LEU A 13 8.79 14.99 -10.11
CA LEU A 13 7.68 14.37 -9.41
C LEU A 13 6.36 15.10 -9.66
N HIS A 14 6.37 16.42 -9.65
CA HIS A 14 5.21 17.24 -9.94
C HIS A 14 4.67 16.97 -11.36
N GLN A 15 5.54 16.97 -12.36
CA GLN A 15 5.15 16.69 -13.74
C GLN A 15 4.59 15.27 -13.89
N TRP A 16 5.24 14.29 -13.28
CA TRP A 16 4.81 12.90 -13.30
C TRP A 16 3.41 12.72 -12.69
N PHE A 17 3.18 13.27 -11.49
CA PHE A 17 1.87 13.19 -10.85
C PHE A 17 0.79 13.94 -11.64
N LYS A 18 1.11 15.11 -12.18
CA LYS A 18 0.16 15.88 -13.00
C LYS A 18 -0.32 15.08 -14.21
N GLY A 19 0.58 14.41 -14.90
CA GLY A 19 0.25 13.55 -16.04
C GLY A 19 -0.62 12.36 -15.60
N ASN A 20 -0.15 11.59 -14.62
CA ASN A 20 -0.86 10.39 -14.17
C ASN A 20 -2.24 10.67 -13.54
N ILE A 21 -2.41 11.81 -12.88
CA ILE A 21 -3.73 12.21 -12.35
C ILE A 21 -4.68 12.63 -13.47
N ALA A 22 -4.16 13.27 -14.54
CA ALA A 22 -4.97 13.66 -15.68
C ALA A 22 -5.46 12.45 -16.50
N ASP A 23 -4.62 11.43 -16.61
CA ASP A 23 -4.93 10.19 -17.34
C ASP A 23 -5.84 9.23 -16.55
N GLY A 24 -6.13 9.55 -15.31
CA GLY A 24 -6.91 8.72 -14.40
C GLY A 24 -6.02 7.84 -13.51
N LEU A 25 -6.58 7.39 -12.39
CA LEU A 25 -5.86 6.51 -11.48
C LEU A 25 -5.94 5.06 -11.97
N PRO A 26 -4.84 4.30 -11.88
CA PRO A 26 -4.83 2.89 -12.25
C PRO A 26 -5.76 2.06 -11.35
N SER A 27 -5.96 0.81 -11.73
CA SER A 27 -6.76 -0.13 -10.93
C SER A 27 -6.27 -0.19 -9.48
N ARG A 28 -7.21 -0.34 -8.57
CA ARG A 28 -7.02 -0.23 -7.13
C ARG A 28 -6.46 -1.52 -6.56
N ASN A 29 -5.18 -1.55 -6.27
CA ASN A 29 -4.53 -2.69 -5.63
C ASN A 29 -3.30 -2.20 -4.82
N ILE A 30 -2.68 -3.13 -4.12
CA ILE A 30 -1.50 -2.87 -3.28
C ILE A 30 -0.40 -2.16 -4.08
N ASN A 31 -0.06 -2.67 -5.26
CA ASN A 31 1.05 -2.15 -6.06
C ASN A 31 0.80 -0.73 -6.57
N THR A 32 -0.44 -0.41 -6.96
CA THR A 32 -0.81 0.90 -7.48
C THR A 32 -0.98 1.97 -6.40
N THR A 33 -1.02 1.57 -5.13
CA THR A 33 -1.08 2.49 -3.99
C THR A 33 0.28 3.10 -3.67
N THR A 34 1.38 2.43 -3.98
CA THR A 34 2.74 2.85 -3.62
C THR A 34 3.08 4.31 -3.97
N PRO A 35 2.80 4.84 -5.16
CA PRO A 35 3.11 6.24 -5.48
C PRO A 35 2.36 7.27 -4.62
N LEU A 36 1.25 6.87 -4.01
CA LEU A 36 0.40 7.77 -3.26
C LEU A 36 1.03 8.24 -1.95
N LEU A 37 1.95 7.47 -1.38
CA LEU A 37 2.72 7.91 -0.22
C LEU A 37 3.55 9.15 -0.56
N THR A 38 4.20 9.16 -1.72
CA THR A 38 4.93 10.34 -2.20
C THR A 38 4.00 11.51 -2.50
N LEU A 39 2.85 11.24 -3.13
CA LEU A 39 1.84 12.28 -3.38
C LEU A 39 1.34 12.92 -2.08
N ALA A 40 1.15 12.12 -1.03
CA ALA A 40 0.72 12.62 0.28
C ALA A 40 1.73 13.60 0.90
N GLU A 41 3.03 13.42 0.64
CA GLU A 41 4.09 14.35 1.07
C GLU A 41 4.12 15.65 0.23
N LEU A 42 3.83 15.55 -1.06
CA LEU A 42 3.83 16.69 -1.98
C LEU A 42 2.57 17.55 -1.90
N ASN A 43 1.54 17.08 -1.22
CA ASN A 43 0.19 17.64 -1.27
C ASN A 43 0.04 19.06 -0.72
N GLU A 44 0.98 19.58 0.05
CA GLU A 44 0.94 20.98 0.52
C GLU A 44 1.02 21.98 -0.65
N GLU A 45 1.60 21.59 -1.76
CA GLU A 45 1.76 22.42 -2.95
C GLU A 45 0.62 22.25 -3.97
N TYR A 46 -0.21 21.20 -3.85
CA TYR A 46 -1.34 20.91 -4.77
C TYR A 46 -2.71 21.06 -4.11
N GLN A 47 -2.86 21.98 -3.21
CA GLN A 47 -3.90 22.04 -2.17
C GLN A 47 -5.38 21.94 -2.59
N THR A 48 -5.77 22.10 -3.83
CA THR A 48 -7.21 22.13 -4.15
C THR A 48 -7.72 20.93 -4.93
N LYS A 49 -6.95 20.38 -5.85
CA LYS A 49 -7.35 19.19 -6.62
C LYS A 49 -6.86 17.90 -5.99
N SER A 50 -5.68 17.92 -5.39
CA SER A 50 -5.10 16.74 -4.77
C SER A 50 -5.76 16.36 -3.45
N LEU A 51 -6.35 17.31 -2.71
CA LEU A 51 -7.07 17.04 -1.47
C LEU A 51 -8.25 16.09 -1.71
N LYS A 52 -9.06 16.36 -2.73
CA LYS A 52 -10.18 15.47 -3.10
C LYS A 52 -9.70 14.08 -3.53
N HIS A 53 -8.59 14.02 -4.25
CA HIS A 53 -8.00 12.73 -4.66
C HIS A 53 -7.42 11.98 -3.47
N SER A 54 -6.75 12.67 -2.55
CA SER A 54 -6.14 12.01 -1.39
C SER A 54 -7.19 11.46 -0.42
N VAL A 55 -8.28 12.19 -0.16
CA VAL A 55 -9.40 11.68 0.64
C VAL A 55 -10.07 10.51 -0.07
N TRP A 56 -10.32 10.64 -1.36
CA TRP A 56 -10.92 9.59 -2.16
C TRP A 56 -10.04 8.33 -2.23
N ILE A 57 -8.72 8.49 -2.33
CA ILE A 57 -7.76 7.41 -2.32
C ILE A 57 -7.71 6.72 -0.94
N GLY A 58 -7.74 7.49 0.15
CA GLY A 58 -7.84 6.93 1.51
C GLY A 58 -9.08 6.08 1.67
N GLN A 59 -10.24 6.59 1.27
CA GLN A 59 -11.49 5.83 1.27
C GLN A 59 -11.41 4.58 0.39
N MET A 60 -10.74 4.68 -0.76
CA MET A 60 -10.53 3.53 -1.63
C MET A 60 -9.66 2.44 -1.02
N VAL A 61 -8.61 2.82 -0.30
CA VAL A 61 -7.73 1.84 0.37
C VAL A 61 -8.53 1.08 1.42
N ASP A 62 -9.32 1.78 2.22
CA ASP A 62 -10.12 1.18 3.29
C ASP A 62 -11.26 0.30 2.75
N GLU A 63 -11.98 0.77 1.72
CA GLU A 63 -13.21 0.10 1.26
C GLU A 63 -12.97 -0.94 0.15
N LEU A 64 -11.90 -0.83 -0.64
CA LEU A 64 -11.79 -1.50 -1.94
C LEU A 64 -10.58 -2.40 -2.11
N ILE A 65 -9.63 -2.40 -1.20
CA ILE A 65 -8.58 -3.42 -1.20
C ILE A 65 -9.21 -4.72 -0.67
N PRO A 66 -9.16 -5.80 -1.45
CA PRO A 66 -9.65 -7.09 -0.99
C PRO A 66 -8.96 -7.51 0.30
N ARG A 67 -9.71 -8.17 1.18
CA ARG A 67 -9.19 -8.67 2.45
C ARG A 67 -9.15 -10.18 2.45
N THR A 68 -8.20 -10.73 3.18
CA THR A 68 -8.23 -12.14 3.56
C THR A 68 -9.38 -12.37 4.54
N LYS A 69 -9.78 -13.64 4.73
CA LYS A 69 -10.80 -14.01 5.72
C LYS A 69 -10.49 -13.56 7.15
N GLU A 70 -9.22 -13.33 7.43
CA GLU A 70 -8.72 -12.88 8.73
C GLU A 70 -8.64 -11.35 8.85
N GLY A 71 -9.02 -10.61 7.79
CA GLY A 71 -9.07 -9.14 7.77
C GLY A 71 -7.81 -8.45 7.28
N GLY A 72 -6.72 -9.17 7.00
CA GLY A 72 -5.51 -8.60 6.43
C GLY A 72 -5.71 -8.16 4.98
N PHE A 73 -5.02 -7.12 4.53
CA PHE A 73 -5.04 -6.72 3.13
C PHE A 73 -4.50 -7.82 2.24
N GLN A 74 -5.32 -8.25 1.30
CA GLN A 74 -4.94 -9.28 0.36
C GLN A 74 -4.05 -8.69 -0.73
N HIS A 75 -2.90 -9.31 -0.96
CA HIS A 75 -2.01 -8.90 -2.04
C HIS A 75 -2.56 -9.41 -3.38
N VAL A 76 -3.49 -8.64 -3.95
CA VAL A 76 -3.99 -8.91 -5.30
C VAL A 76 -3.14 -8.14 -6.29
N THR A 77 -2.40 -8.86 -7.12
CA THR A 77 -1.92 -8.31 -8.37
C THR A 77 -3.09 -8.31 -9.33
N SER A 78 -3.61 -7.14 -9.64
CA SER A 78 -4.82 -7.05 -10.45
C SER A 78 -4.62 -7.68 -11.81
N ALA A 79 -5.52 -8.52 -12.14
CA ALA A 79 -5.73 -9.02 -13.48
C ALA A 79 -6.40 -7.96 -14.37
N ASN A 80 -5.82 -6.77 -14.54
CA ASN A 80 -6.26 -5.90 -15.59
C ASN A 80 -5.45 -6.20 -16.85
N GLY A 81 -6.04 -6.94 -17.73
CA GLY A 81 -5.70 -7.03 -19.14
C GLY A 81 -4.87 -8.23 -19.54
N ASP A 82 -3.82 -8.60 -18.85
CA ASP A 82 -2.83 -9.51 -19.41
C ASP A 82 -3.03 -10.99 -19.09
N ARG A 83 -3.87 -11.33 -18.11
CA ARG A 83 -4.14 -12.72 -17.73
C ARG A 83 -5.58 -12.90 -17.26
N GLN A 84 -6.52 -12.84 -18.18
CA GLN A 84 -7.91 -13.18 -17.87
C GLN A 84 -8.01 -14.58 -17.24
N GLY A 85 -8.66 -14.62 -16.07
CA GLY A 85 -8.94 -15.88 -15.38
C GLY A 85 -7.90 -16.36 -14.37
N VAL A 86 -6.78 -15.65 -14.19
CA VAL A 86 -5.80 -15.99 -13.15
C VAL A 86 -6.04 -15.10 -11.93
N ARG A 87 -6.67 -15.66 -10.91
CA ARG A 87 -6.72 -15.06 -9.56
C ARG A 87 -5.39 -15.30 -8.88
N LEU A 88 -4.38 -14.51 -9.28
CA LEU A 88 -3.09 -14.56 -8.64
C LEU A 88 -3.22 -14.02 -7.21
N ASN A 89 -2.64 -14.76 -6.28
CA ASN A 89 -2.48 -14.34 -4.88
C ASN A 89 -3.80 -14.24 -4.09
N GLU A 90 -4.82 -14.98 -4.48
CA GLU A 90 -6.06 -15.06 -3.72
C GLU A 90 -5.78 -15.60 -2.31
N SER A 91 -6.28 -14.90 -1.29
CA SER A 91 -6.05 -15.20 0.12
C SER A 91 -4.57 -15.17 0.53
N GLU A 92 -3.77 -14.35 -0.11
CA GLU A 92 -2.37 -14.14 0.26
C GLU A 92 -2.15 -12.76 0.88
N MET A 93 -1.30 -12.71 1.88
CA MET A 93 -0.85 -11.50 2.55
C MET A 93 0.67 -11.42 2.42
N TRP A 94 1.18 -10.30 1.90
CA TRP A 94 2.60 -10.12 1.63
C TRP A 94 3.16 -8.96 2.45
N ILE A 95 4.39 -9.11 2.93
CA ILE A 95 5.01 -8.14 3.85
C ILE A 95 5.19 -6.74 3.23
N ASP A 96 5.45 -6.65 1.94
CA ASP A 96 5.62 -5.38 1.25
C ASP A 96 4.34 -4.52 1.20
N THR A 97 3.17 -5.11 1.50
CA THR A 97 1.91 -4.38 1.70
C THR A 97 2.04 -3.30 2.78
N LEU A 98 2.83 -3.55 3.82
CA LEU A 98 3.09 -2.56 4.87
C LEU A 98 3.70 -1.29 4.30
N PHE A 99 4.71 -1.42 3.45
CA PHE A 99 5.34 -0.29 2.79
C PHE A 99 4.43 0.34 1.73
N MET A 100 3.82 -0.49 0.87
CA MET A 100 3.09 -0.01 -0.31
C MET A 100 1.77 0.66 0.02
N THR A 101 1.08 0.20 1.07
CA THR A 101 -0.31 0.60 1.35
C THR A 101 -0.49 1.11 2.77
N VAL A 102 0.01 0.38 3.76
CA VAL A 102 -0.29 0.67 5.17
C VAL A 102 0.35 1.98 5.63
N LEU A 103 1.58 2.27 5.21
CA LEU A 103 2.22 3.56 5.50
C LEU A 103 1.44 4.73 4.90
N PHE A 104 0.92 4.57 3.70
CA PHE A 104 0.07 5.59 3.07
C PHE A 104 -1.21 5.81 3.86
N LEU A 105 -1.90 4.74 4.25
CA LEU A 105 -3.12 4.81 5.05
C LEU A 105 -2.90 5.52 6.39
N ASN A 106 -1.83 5.17 7.10
CA ASN A 106 -1.44 5.83 8.34
C ASN A 106 -1.16 7.33 8.13
N LYS A 107 -0.38 7.65 7.09
CA LYS A 107 -0.06 9.04 6.75
C LYS A 107 -1.30 9.87 6.47
N MET A 108 -2.24 9.30 5.74
CA MET A 108 -3.51 9.96 5.43
C MET A 108 -4.39 10.12 6.68
N GLY A 109 -4.43 9.08 7.54
CA GLY A 109 -5.11 9.14 8.82
C GLY A 109 -4.60 10.28 9.70
N GLN A 110 -3.29 10.40 9.83
CA GLN A 110 -2.68 11.51 10.59
C GLN A 110 -2.96 12.88 9.96
N LYS A 111 -2.82 12.99 8.63
CA LYS A 111 -2.98 14.26 7.90
C LYS A 111 -4.41 14.81 7.99
N TYR A 112 -5.41 13.93 7.90
CA TYR A 112 -6.82 14.30 7.89
C TYR A 112 -7.53 14.05 9.23
N GLN A 113 -6.76 13.68 10.27
CA GLN A 113 -7.29 13.40 11.62
C GLN A 113 -8.39 12.32 11.59
N LYS A 114 -8.17 11.28 10.77
CA LYS A 114 -9.05 10.12 10.61
C LYS A 114 -8.55 8.96 11.47
N GLN A 115 -9.08 8.85 12.69
CA GLN A 115 -8.62 7.84 13.64
C GLN A 115 -8.87 6.41 13.11
N GLU A 116 -9.98 6.19 12.42
CA GLU A 116 -10.31 4.90 11.81
C GLU A 116 -9.25 4.40 10.81
N TRP A 117 -8.58 5.31 10.09
CA TRP A 117 -7.49 4.93 9.17
C TRP A 117 -6.19 4.62 9.92
N ILE A 118 -5.95 5.33 11.03
CA ILE A 118 -4.81 5.04 11.90
C ILE A 118 -5.00 3.67 12.56
N ASP A 119 -6.18 3.41 13.11
CA ASP A 119 -6.50 2.14 13.77
C ASP A 119 -6.41 0.97 12.78
N GLU A 120 -6.93 1.16 11.56
CA GLU A 120 -6.80 0.17 10.50
C GLU A 120 -5.33 -0.09 10.12
N SER A 121 -4.51 0.96 10.03
CA SER A 121 -3.08 0.79 9.74
C SER A 121 -2.37 -0.01 10.83
N ILE A 122 -2.69 0.23 12.10
CA ILE A 122 -2.18 -0.55 13.24
C ILE A 122 -2.65 -1.99 13.16
N HIS A 123 -3.94 -2.21 12.88
CA HIS A 123 -4.51 -3.55 12.71
C HIS A 123 -3.75 -4.33 11.62
N GLN A 124 -3.49 -3.72 10.47
CA GLN A 124 -2.74 -4.35 9.38
C GLN A 124 -1.30 -4.70 9.79
N VAL A 125 -0.60 -3.82 10.52
CA VAL A 125 0.74 -4.12 11.05
C VAL A 125 0.69 -5.34 11.96
N LEU A 126 -0.25 -5.39 12.90
CA LEU A 126 -0.40 -6.51 13.83
C LEU A 126 -0.75 -7.82 13.11
N MET A 127 -1.57 -7.77 12.06
CA MET A 127 -1.88 -8.93 11.23
C MET A 127 -0.64 -9.46 10.51
N HIS A 128 0.18 -8.57 9.93
CA HIS A 128 1.43 -8.98 9.27
C HIS A 128 2.43 -9.55 10.28
N ILE A 129 2.57 -8.97 11.47
CA ILE A 129 3.40 -9.54 12.53
C ILE A 129 2.92 -10.95 12.89
N LYS A 130 1.63 -11.11 13.11
CA LYS A 130 1.04 -12.41 13.51
C LYS A 130 1.35 -13.54 12.55
N TYR A 131 1.33 -13.28 11.23
CA TYR A 131 1.45 -14.32 10.22
C TYR A 131 2.82 -14.41 9.55
N LEU A 132 3.58 -13.33 9.54
CA LEU A 132 4.80 -13.25 8.76
C LEU A 132 6.06 -13.15 9.61
N TYR A 133 5.97 -12.75 10.89
CA TYR A 133 7.15 -12.59 11.72
C TYR A 133 7.72 -13.93 12.15
N ASP A 134 8.98 -14.16 11.80
CA ASP A 134 9.74 -15.32 12.28
C ASP A 134 10.49 -14.95 13.56
N THR A 135 10.05 -15.52 14.68
CA THR A 135 10.66 -15.29 15.99
C THR A 135 12.07 -15.86 16.12
N HIS A 136 12.45 -16.77 15.22
CA HIS A 136 13.77 -17.41 15.26
C HIS A 136 14.85 -16.54 14.62
N THR A 137 14.52 -15.91 13.50
CA THR A 137 15.47 -15.05 12.76
C THR A 137 15.28 -13.56 13.04
N GLY A 138 14.13 -13.16 13.56
CA GLY A 138 13.74 -11.75 13.72
C GLY A 138 13.34 -11.07 12.41
N LEU A 139 13.19 -11.82 11.33
CA LEU A 139 12.83 -11.32 10.01
C LEU A 139 11.37 -11.65 9.68
N PHE A 140 10.85 -11.00 8.64
CA PHE A 140 9.53 -11.31 8.10
C PHE A 140 9.64 -12.19 6.86
N TYR A 141 8.86 -13.26 6.83
CA TYR A 141 8.63 -14.02 5.60
C TYR A 141 8.02 -13.12 4.51
N HIS A 142 8.30 -13.45 3.25
CA HIS A 142 7.76 -12.72 2.11
C HIS A 142 6.23 -12.65 2.10
N GLY A 143 5.56 -13.75 2.40
CA GLY A 143 4.12 -13.80 2.41
C GLY A 143 3.57 -15.01 3.14
N TRP A 144 2.24 -14.99 3.33
CA TRP A 144 1.45 -16.07 3.91
C TRP A 144 0.25 -16.37 3.02
N SER A 145 0.02 -17.63 2.74
CA SER A 145 -1.17 -18.09 2.03
C SER A 145 -2.17 -18.73 2.99
N PHE A 146 -3.35 -18.12 3.12
CA PHE A 146 -4.44 -18.68 3.92
C PHE A 146 -5.10 -19.89 3.26
N ASN A 147 -4.92 -20.08 1.95
CA ASN A 147 -5.42 -21.27 1.27
C ASN A 147 -4.52 -22.48 1.51
N ARG A 148 -3.20 -22.29 1.54
CA ARG A 148 -2.23 -23.35 1.78
C ARG A 148 -1.84 -23.48 3.25
N MET A 149 -2.11 -22.44 4.05
CA MET A 149 -1.66 -22.32 5.45
C MET A 149 -0.14 -22.42 5.58
N ASP A 150 0.59 -21.76 4.69
CA ASP A 150 2.05 -21.77 4.64
C ASP A 150 2.65 -20.37 4.34
N ASN A 151 3.96 -20.24 4.58
CA ASN A 151 4.75 -19.03 4.38
C ASN A 151 5.61 -19.05 3.11
N PHE A 152 5.15 -19.73 2.05
CA PHE A 152 5.86 -19.86 0.77
C PHE A 152 7.22 -20.55 0.87
N GLY A 153 7.37 -21.49 1.83
CA GLY A 153 8.61 -22.23 2.01
C GLY A 153 9.72 -21.45 2.71
N GLY A 154 9.37 -20.42 3.49
CA GLY A 154 10.33 -19.70 4.31
C GLY A 154 11.16 -18.65 3.55
N ILE A 155 10.62 -18.06 2.50
CA ILE A 155 11.31 -17.03 1.72
C ILE A 155 11.28 -15.71 2.46
N PHE A 156 12.47 -15.10 2.63
CA PHE A 156 12.63 -13.73 3.12
C PHE A 156 12.92 -12.79 1.97
N TRP A 157 12.21 -11.66 1.92
CA TRP A 157 12.44 -10.65 0.91
C TRP A 157 13.00 -9.38 1.52
N CYS A 158 14.13 -8.90 0.99
CA CYS A 158 14.86 -7.74 1.49
C CYS A 158 13.96 -6.48 1.64
N ARG A 159 13.09 -6.21 0.70
CA ARG A 159 12.18 -5.02 0.75
C ARG A 159 11.16 -5.08 1.89
N GLY A 160 10.87 -6.24 2.42
CA GLY A 160 9.96 -6.43 3.55
C GLY A 160 10.65 -6.42 4.91
N ASN A 161 11.97 -6.36 4.93
CA ASN A 161 12.82 -6.40 6.12
C ASN A 161 13.74 -5.14 6.18
#